data_dab36d506d232ba4a4cff3a69c9e9282
#
_entry.id   dab36d506d232ba4a4cff3a69c9e9282
#
_cell.length_a   1.000
_cell.length_b   1.000
_cell.length_c   1.000
_cell.angle_alpha   90.00
_cell.angle_beta   90.00
_cell.angle_gamma   90.00
#
_symmetry.space_group_name_H-M   'P 1'
#
loop_
_entity.id
_entity.type
_entity.pdbx_description
1 polymer ?
#
loop_
_entity_poly.entity_id
_entity_poly.type
_entity_poly.pdbx_seq_one_letter_code
_entity_poly.pdbx_strand_id
1 'polypeptide(L)'
;MSETIQQLEAFIENWTETPEQSKKTFVRLKDYVASKPGVNLDFIPREGLTYSLRAAHENQKNKSLFVMVDVIEDTPRWLSVCFYNEMIADPDENGDFVPDGLLGDDALCFDLEEYNEESIRYVQARIDEACKSAAKT
;
A
#
# COMPACT_ATOMS: atom_id res chain seq x y z
N MET A 1 -13.62 -17.74 3.30
CA MET A 1 -12.58 -16.73 3.53
C MET A 1 -11.26 -17.19 2.96
N SER A 2 -10.57 -16.32 2.29
CA SER A 2 -9.30 -16.67 1.71
C SER A 2 -8.21 -16.77 2.77
N GLU A 3 -7.22 -17.57 2.50
CA GLU A 3 -6.03 -17.69 3.35
C GLU A 3 -5.31 -16.34 3.47
N THR A 4 -5.29 -15.56 2.39
CA THR A 4 -4.69 -14.22 2.38
C THR A 4 -5.30 -13.32 3.46
N ILE A 5 -6.63 -13.28 3.54
CA ILE A 5 -7.32 -12.44 4.53
C ILE A 5 -7.01 -12.93 5.95
N GLN A 6 -6.96 -14.23 6.17
CA GLN A 6 -6.63 -14.79 7.47
C GLN A 6 -5.20 -14.45 7.90
N GLN A 7 -4.25 -14.54 6.98
CA GLN A 7 -2.85 -14.18 7.25
C GLN A 7 -2.71 -12.69 7.56
N LEU A 8 -3.41 -11.85 6.81
CA LEU A 8 -3.38 -10.41 7.00
C LEU A 8 -3.96 -10.03 8.37
N GLU A 9 -5.11 -10.60 8.72
CA GLU A 9 -5.72 -10.32 10.02
C GLU A 9 -4.85 -10.77 11.17
N ALA A 10 -4.22 -11.96 11.06
CA ALA A 10 -3.31 -12.46 12.09
C ALA A 10 -2.09 -11.56 12.24
N PHE A 11 -1.54 -11.08 11.13
CA PHE A 11 -0.41 -10.13 11.15
C PHE A 11 -0.77 -8.87 11.92
N ILE A 12 -1.95 -8.29 11.61
CA ILE A 12 -2.42 -7.07 12.27
C ILE A 12 -2.63 -7.32 13.77
N GLU A 13 -3.28 -8.43 14.11
CA GLU A 13 -3.58 -8.77 15.51
C GLU A 13 -2.30 -8.93 16.34
N ASN A 14 -1.27 -9.52 15.75
CA ASN A 14 0.00 -9.76 16.44
C ASN A 14 0.91 -8.54 16.46
N TRP A 15 0.55 -7.48 15.78
CA TRP A 15 1.34 -6.25 15.71
C TRP A 15 1.05 -5.36 16.90
N THR A 16 2.06 -5.10 17.73
CA THR A 16 1.93 -4.22 18.88
C THR A 16 2.08 -2.77 18.45
N GLU A 17 1.08 -1.96 18.76
CA GLU A 17 1.13 -0.53 18.42
C GLU A 17 2.24 0.19 19.16
N THR A 18 2.78 1.23 18.52
CA THR A 18 3.82 2.10 19.07
C THR A 18 3.32 3.54 19.07
N PRO A 19 4.04 4.49 19.73
CA PRO A 19 3.62 5.90 19.73
C PRO A 19 3.49 6.51 18.33
N GLU A 20 4.22 6.02 17.34
CA GLU A 20 4.14 6.46 15.96
C GLU A 20 2.83 6.07 15.28
N GLN A 21 2.13 5.07 15.84
CA GLN A 21 0.84 4.59 15.36
C GLN A 21 0.89 4.06 13.92
N SER A 22 1.96 3.37 13.57
CA SER A 22 2.10 2.78 12.24
C SER A 22 1.08 1.67 11.99
N LYS A 23 0.71 0.92 13.02
CA LYS A 23 -0.35 -0.09 12.90
C LYS A 23 -1.68 0.55 12.52
N LYS A 24 -2.04 1.64 13.19
CA LYS A 24 -3.27 2.40 12.91
C LYS A 24 -3.27 2.92 11.47
N THR A 25 -2.12 3.45 11.02
CA THR A 25 -1.95 3.92 9.65
C THR A 25 -2.17 2.78 8.66
N PHE A 26 -1.56 1.63 8.91
CA PHE A 26 -1.68 0.47 8.03
C PHE A 26 -3.13 -0.03 7.95
N VAL A 27 -3.79 -0.16 9.08
CA VAL A 27 -5.18 -0.62 9.11
C VAL A 27 -6.08 0.33 8.35
N ARG A 28 -5.87 1.63 8.51
CA ARG A 28 -6.66 2.64 7.81
C ARG A 28 -6.50 2.54 6.29
N LEU A 29 -5.26 2.38 5.81
CA LEU A 29 -5.00 2.23 4.38
C LEU A 29 -5.56 0.91 3.85
N LYS A 30 -5.38 -0.17 4.60
CA LYS A 30 -5.91 -1.49 4.24
C LYS A 30 -7.45 -1.44 4.10
N ASP A 31 -8.13 -0.85 5.07
CA ASP A 31 -9.59 -0.75 5.03
C ASP A 31 -10.06 0.11 3.85
N TYR A 32 -9.34 1.20 3.59
CA TYR A 32 -9.67 2.09 2.48
C TYR A 32 -9.59 1.37 1.13
N VAL A 33 -8.50 0.65 0.91
CA VAL A 33 -8.29 -0.11 -0.33
C VAL A 33 -9.32 -1.23 -0.44
N ALA A 34 -9.56 -1.95 0.66
CA ALA A 34 -10.50 -3.07 0.67
C ALA A 34 -11.95 -2.64 0.42
N SER A 35 -12.29 -1.38 0.71
CA SER A 35 -13.65 -0.86 0.50
C SER A 35 -13.97 -0.58 -0.95
N LYS A 36 -12.99 -0.55 -1.84
CA LYS A 36 -13.20 -0.23 -3.25
C LYS A 36 -13.75 -1.43 -4.01
N PRO A 37 -14.78 -1.22 -4.86
CA PRO A 37 -15.34 -2.33 -5.64
C PRO A 37 -14.33 -2.89 -6.64
N GLY A 38 -14.36 -4.21 -6.81
CA GLY A 38 -13.53 -4.90 -7.79
C GLY A 38 -12.07 -5.07 -7.39
N VAL A 39 -11.72 -4.76 -6.15
CA VAL A 39 -10.33 -4.86 -5.67
C VAL A 39 -10.08 -6.20 -5.00
N ASN A 40 -8.98 -6.83 -5.37
CA ASN A 40 -8.49 -8.06 -4.77
C ASN A 40 -7.20 -7.77 -4.02
N LEU A 41 -7.08 -8.34 -2.83
CA LEU A 41 -5.90 -8.16 -1.98
C LEU A 41 -5.02 -9.40 -1.99
N ASP A 42 -3.72 -9.18 -1.92
CA ASP A 42 -2.73 -10.22 -1.69
C ASP A 42 -1.81 -9.76 -0.55
N PHE A 43 -1.26 -10.69 0.18
CA PHE A 43 -0.40 -10.39 1.31
C PHE A 43 0.82 -11.31 1.29
N ILE A 44 2.00 -10.71 1.24
CA ILE A 44 3.26 -11.44 1.12
C ILE A 44 4.15 -11.08 2.30
N PRO A 45 4.14 -11.88 3.37
CA PRO A 45 5.01 -11.64 4.53
C PRO A 45 6.41 -12.17 4.25
N ARG A 46 7.41 -11.36 4.60
CA ARG A 46 8.83 -11.75 4.60
C ARG A 46 9.36 -11.42 5.98
N GLU A 47 9.18 -12.33 6.92
CA GLU A 47 9.50 -12.09 8.32
C GLU A 47 10.90 -11.53 8.52
N GLY A 48 10.97 -10.47 9.33
CA GLY A 48 12.22 -9.78 9.61
C GLY A 48 12.63 -8.76 8.56
N LEU A 49 11.89 -8.65 7.46
CA LEU A 49 12.21 -7.71 6.37
C LEU A 49 11.03 -6.80 6.05
N THR A 50 10.03 -7.32 5.34
CA THR A 50 8.85 -6.54 4.93
C THR A 50 7.62 -7.40 4.94
N TYR A 51 6.46 -6.75 5.10
CA TYR A 51 5.18 -7.41 5.01
C TYR A 51 4.36 -6.62 3.99
N SER A 52 4.16 -7.22 2.83
CA SER A 52 3.64 -6.50 1.65
C SER A 52 2.16 -6.78 1.42
N LEU A 53 1.36 -5.72 1.51
CA LEU A 53 -0.04 -5.76 1.11
C LEU A 53 -0.14 -5.22 -0.31
N ARG A 54 -0.69 -6.01 -1.21
CA ARG A 54 -0.82 -5.63 -2.62
C ARG A 54 -2.28 -5.67 -3.03
N ALA A 55 -2.69 -4.68 -3.82
CA ALA A 55 -4.06 -4.61 -4.32
C ALA A 55 -4.07 -4.54 -5.83
N ALA A 56 -4.99 -5.29 -6.45
CA ALA A 56 -5.20 -5.30 -7.89
C ALA A 56 -6.68 -5.13 -8.17
N HIS A 57 -6.99 -4.54 -9.32
CA HIS A 57 -8.38 -4.43 -9.77
C HIS A 57 -8.72 -5.60 -10.68
N GLU A 58 -9.94 -6.13 -10.57
CA GLU A 58 -10.38 -7.28 -11.37
C GLU A 58 -10.31 -7.03 -12.88
N ASN A 59 -10.41 -5.77 -13.31
CA ASN A 59 -10.32 -5.40 -14.73
C ASN A 59 -8.87 -5.17 -15.19
N GLN A 60 -7.93 -5.19 -14.27
CA GLN A 60 -6.54 -4.84 -14.57
C GLN A 60 -5.86 -5.94 -15.39
N LYS A 61 -5.24 -5.57 -16.51
CA LYS A 61 -4.61 -6.52 -17.43
C LYS A 61 -3.11 -6.34 -17.59
N ASN A 62 -2.64 -5.11 -17.59
CA ASN A 62 -1.24 -4.83 -17.95
C ASN A 62 -0.26 -4.94 -16.78
N LYS A 63 -0.75 -4.73 -15.57
CA LYS A 63 0.06 -4.81 -14.35
C LYS A 63 -0.61 -5.74 -13.36
N SER A 64 0.16 -6.33 -12.46
CA SER A 64 -0.36 -7.29 -11.49
C SER A 64 -0.95 -6.66 -10.24
N LEU A 65 -0.71 -5.35 -10.03
CA LEU A 65 -1.24 -4.62 -8.88
C LEU A 65 -1.36 -3.13 -9.24
N PHE A 66 -2.02 -2.34 -8.40
CA PHE A 66 -2.05 -0.88 -8.56
C PHE A 66 -1.50 -0.15 -7.34
N VAL A 67 -1.36 -0.79 -6.21
CA VAL A 67 -0.72 -0.22 -5.02
C VAL A 67 -0.07 -1.33 -4.21
N MET A 68 1.09 -1.02 -3.64
CA MET A 68 1.81 -1.91 -2.74
C MET A 68 2.08 -1.16 -1.45
N VAL A 69 1.53 -1.67 -0.35
CA VAL A 69 1.74 -1.10 0.99
C VAL A 69 2.66 -2.04 1.74
N ASP A 70 3.91 -1.64 1.91
CA ASP A 70 4.91 -2.43 2.62
C ASP A 70 5.05 -1.94 4.06
N VAL A 71 4.95 -2.86 4.99
CA VAL A 71 5.34 -2.62 6.38
C VAL A 71 6.81 -2.98 6.49
N ILE A 72 7.65 -1.99 6.76
CA ILE A 72 9.09 -2.20 6.88
C ILE A 72 9.40 -2.62 8.31
N GLU A 73 10.07 -3.76 8.46
CA GLU A 73 10.46 -4.24 9.78
C GLU A 73 11.62 -3.39 10.29
N ASP A 74 11.33 -2.60 11.32
CA ASP A 74 12.28 -1.65 11.90
C ASP A 74 11.84 -1.39 13.33
N THR A 75 12.55 -0.52 14.02
CA THR A 75 12.24 -0.15 15.41
C THR A 75 12.07 1.37 15.50
N PRO A 76 10.85 1.91 15.37
CA PRO A 76 9.57 1.21 15.12
C PRO A 76 9.35 0.87 13.65
N ARG A 77 8.38 0.01 13.37
CA ARG A 77 7.94 -0.27 12.00
C ARG A 77 7.40 1.00 11.35
N TRP A 78 7.58 1.10 10.04
CA TRP A 78 7.03 2.21 9.25
C TRP A 78 6.54 1.69 7.92
N LEU A 79 5.83 2.52 7.15
CA LEU A 79 5.20 2.09 5.91
C LEU A 79 5.85 2.75 4.70
N SER A 80 5.96 1.98 3.62
CA SER A 80 6.30 2.49 2.31
C SER A 80 5.15 2.13 1.36
N VAL A 81 4.52 3.15 0.78
CA VAL A 81 3.39 2.95 -0.13
C VAL A 81 3.84 3.28 -1.53
N CYS A 82 3.85 2.28 -2.41
CA CYS A 82 4.39 2.43 -3.76
C CYS A 82 3.34 2.24 -4.85
N PHE A 83 3.45 3.07 -5.88
CA PHE A 83 2.58 3.06 -7.05
C PHE A 83 3.43 3.03 -8.31
N TYR A 84 2.89 2.50 -9.39
CA TYR A 84 3.52 2.70 -10.69
C TYR A 84 3.48 4.19 -11.02
N ASN A 85 4.61 4.73 -11.42
CA ASN A 85 4.76 6.15 -11.72
C ASN A 85 3.71 6.65 -12.72
N GLU A 86 3.37 5.84 -13.71
CA GLU A 86 2.42 6.21 -14.76
C GLU A 86 0.95 6.23 -14.32
N MET A 87 0.63 5.68 -13.14
CA MET A 87 -0.74 5.53 -12.69
C MET A 87 -1.22 6.63 -11.75
N ILE A 88 -0.33 7.50 -11.31
CA ILE A 88 -0.68 8.58 -10.37
C ILE A 88 -0.11 9.92 -10.82
N ALA A 89 -0.71 11.00 -10.33
CA ALA A 89 -0.31 12.36 -10.69
C ALA A 89 0.69 12.99 -9.72
N ASP A 90 0.58 12.69 -8.42
CA ASP A 90 1.43 13.25 -7.36
C ASP A 90 1.63 14.76 -7.51
N PRO A 91 0.54 15.57 -7.45
CA PRO A 91 0.64 17.01 -7.77
C PRO A 91 1.55 17.81 -6.85
N ASP A 92 1.72 17.39 -5.60
CA ASP A 92 2.59 18.09 -4.64
C ASP A 92 4.02 17.57 -4.64
N GLU A 93 4.32 16.61 -5.53
CA GLU A 93 5.65 16.01 -5.64
C GLU A 93 6.19 15.48 -4.31
N ASN A 94 5.29 14.81 -3.56
CA ASN A 94 5.64 14.23 -2.26
C ASN A 94 6.26 12.83 -2.36
N GLY A 95 6.11 12.17 -3.51
CA GLY A 95 6.64 10.83 -3.68
C GLY A 95 8.11 10.82 -4.08
N ASP A 96 8.79 9.75 -3.73
CA ASP A 96 10.17 9.51 -4.13
C ASP A 96 10.17 8.62 -5.38
N PHE A 97 10.80 9.10 -6.44
CA PHE A 97 10.93 8.34 -7.68
C PHE A 97 11.96 7.22 -7.49
N VAL A 98 11.54 5.99 -7.73
CA VAL A 98 12.41 4.81 -7.61
C VAL A 98 12.45 4.09 -8.95
N PRO A 99 13.53 4.22 -9.71
CA PRO A 99 13.65 3.51 -11.00
C PRO A 99 13.59 2.00 -10.77
N ASP A 100 12.75 1.32 -11.57
CA ASP A 100 12.55 -0.13 -11.46
C ASP A 100 12.09 -0.59 -10.06
N GLY A 101 11.52 0.32 -9.28
CA GLY A 101 11.22 0.08 -7.87
C GLY A 101 9.96 -0.75 -7.58
N LEU A 102 9.15 -1.02 -8.59
CA LEU A 102 7.93 -1.79 -8.41
C LEU A 102 7.85 -2.88 -9.47
N LEU A 103 8.28 -4.09 -9.08
CA LEU A 103 8.27 -5.26 -9.96
C LEU A 103 8.92 -5.01 -11.33
N GLY A 104 10.03 -4.26 -11.33
CA GLY A 104 10.79 -3.96 -12.54
C GLY A 104 10.35 -2.70 -13.28
N ASP A 105 9.31 -2.02 -12.82
CA ASP A 105 8.83 -0.77 -13.41
C ASP A 105 9.11 0.42 -12.50
N ASP A 106 9.13 1.63 -13.07
CA ASP A 106 9.35 2.84 -12.30
C ASP A 106 8.23 3.10 -11.30
N ALA A 107 8.60 3.48 -10.10
CA ALA A 107 7.68 3.68 -9.00
C ALA A 107 7.77 5.07 -8.40
N LEU A 108 6.66 5.50 -7.80
CA LEU A 108 6.63 6.61 -6.84
C LEU A 108 6.25 6.02 -5.50
N CYS A 109 7.09 6.22 -4.49
CA CYS A 109 6.91 5.65 -3.17
C CYS A 109 6.79 6.75 -2.12
N PHE A 110 5.90 6.53 -1.15
CA PHE A 110 5.60 7.48 -0.09
C PHE A 110 5.92 6.81 1.25
N ASP A 111 6.84 7.39 2.00
CA ASP A 111 7.21 6.86 3.31
C ASP A 111 6.30 7.48 4.38
N LEU A 112 5.65 6.61 5.15
CA LEU A 112 4.80 7.04 6.25
C LEU A 112 5.39 6.50 7.55
N GLU A 113 6.11 7.36 8.25
CA GLU A 113 6.85 6.97 9.45
C GLU A 113 6.03 7.13 10.73
N GLU A 114 4.93 7.90 10.66
CA GLU A 114 4.02 8.10 11.78
C GLU A 114 2.60 8.39 11.28
N TYR A 115 1.63 8.28 12.17
CA TYR A 115 0.25 8.61 11.84
C TYR A 115 0.14 10.11 11.62
N ASN A 116 -0.22 10.50 10.40
CA ASN A 116 -0.41 11.89 10.02
C ASN A 116 -1.62 11.98 9.10
N GLU A 117 -2.66 12.65 9.56
CA GLU A 117 -3.93 12.72 8.84
C GLU A 117 -3.77 13.28 7.43
N GLU A 118 -2.98 14.35 7.29
CA GLU A 118 -2.77 14.99 6.01
C GLU A 118 -2.04 14.07 5.01
N SER A 119 -0.98 13.42 5.48
CA SER A 119 -0.21 12.48 4.65
C SER A 119 -1.06 11.28 4.23
N ILE A 120 -1.87 10.76 5.16
CA ILE A 120 -2.76 9.64 4.88
C ILE A 120 -3.78 10.02 3.81
N ARG A 121 -4.40 11.18 3.92
CA ARG A 121 -5.38 11.65 2.93
C ARG A 121 -4.74 11.86 1.57
N TYR A 122 -3.51 12.36 1.55
CA TYR A 122 -2.79 12.54 0.30
C TYR A 122 -2.55 11.19 -0.39
N VAL A 123 -2.10 10.19 0.37
CA VAL A 123 -1.87 8.84 -0.16
C VAL A 123 -3.19 8.18 -0.58
N GLN A 124 -4.27 8.39 0.17
CA GLN A 124 -5.59 7.88 -0.22
C GLN A 124 -6.04 8.43 -1.58
N ALA A 125 -5.77 9.71 -1.84
CA ALA A 125 -6.05 10.30 -3.15
C ALA A 125 -5.23 9.65 -4.26
N ARG A 126 -3.98 9.29 -3.98
CA ARG A 126 -3.14 8.56 -4.95
C ARG A 126 -3.67 7.15 -5.17
N ILE A 127 -4.18 6.51 -4.12
CA ILE A 127 -4.83 5.20 -4.25
C ILE A 127 -6.04 5.30 -5.17
N ASP A 128 -6.84 6.37 -5.05
CA ASP A 128 -7.98 6.60 -5.94
C ASP A 128 -7.55 6.72 -7.40
N GLU A 129 -6.48 7.47 -7.65
CA GLU A 129 -5.94 7.65 -9.00
C GLU A 129 -5.48 6.31 -9.59
N ALA A 130 -4.72 5.55 -8.81
CA ALA A 130 -4.17 4.28 -9.27
C ALA A 130 -5.27 3.24 -9.51
N CYS A 131 -6.26 3.17 -8.62
CA CYS A 131 -7.38 2.25 -8.76
C CYS A 131 -8.19 2.58 -10.01
N LYS A 132 -8.45 3.86 -10.24
CA LYS A 132 -9.18 4.33 -11.41
C LYS A 132 -8.44 4.00 -12.70
N SER A 133 -7.12 4.20 -12.70
CA SER A 133 -6.27 3.84 -13.83
C SER A 133 -6.33 2.32 -14.10
N ALA A 134 -6.22 1.52 -13.06
CA ALA A 134 -6.27 0.06 -13.15
C ALA A 134 -7.62 -0.42 -13.71
N ALA A 135 -8.70 0.19 -13.29
CA ALA A 135 -10.05 -0.21 -13.72
C ALA A 135 -10.31 0.03 -15.21
N LYS A 136 -9.52 0.90 -15.83
CA LYS A 136 -9.68 1.27 -17.25
C LYS A 136 -8.86 0.40 -18.21
N THR A 137 -8.00 -0.47 -17.71
CA THR A 137 -7.11 -1.26 -18.59
C THR A 137 -7.74 -2.56 -19.17
#